data_28433e56511c6950661566c09fc3f55f
#
_entry.id   28433e56511c6950661566c09fc3f55f
#
_cell.length_a   1.000
_cell.length_b   1.000
_cell.length_c   1.000
_cell.angle_alpha   90.00
_cell.angle_beta   90.00
_cell.angle_gamma   90.00
#
_symmetry.space_group_name_H-M   'P 1'
#
loop_
_entity.id
_entity.type
_entity.pdbx_description
1 polymer ?
#
loop_
_entity_poly.entity_id
_entity_poly.type
_entity_poly.pdbx_seq_one_letter_code
_entity_poly.pdbx_strand_id
1 'polypeptide(L)'
;DGVTTIKALISHPMDTGLVKDKKTGKPIPAHFIQEVVCKHGDKTVMTAQWGAAISKNPYLSFKFKGGNAGDTVSLSWTDNKGNSDSLESTIK
;
A
#
# COMPACT_ATOMS: atom_id res chain seq x y z
N ASP A 1 -19.11 3.15 17.05
CA ASP A 1 -19.64 4.33 16.39
C ASP A 1 -19.72 4.19 14.88
N GLY A 2 -19.39 3.04 14.33
CA GLY A 2 -19.54 2.75 12.92
C GLY A 2 -18.45 3.29 12.00
N VAL A 3 -17.32 3.71 12.55
CA VAL A 3 -16.17 4.13 11.75
C VAL A 3 -14.97 3.27 12.07
N THR A 4 -14.34 2.73 11.03
CA THR A 4 -13.14 1.90 11.17
C THR A 4 -11.94 2.68 10.64
N THR A 5 -10.86 2.73 11.43
CA THR A 5 -9.60 3.37 11.04
C THR A 5 -8.61 2.29 10.63
N ILE A 6 -8.02 2.47 9.45
CA ILE A 6 -6.98 1.59 8.93
C ILE A 6 -5.66 2.33 8.94
N LYS A 7 -4.62 1.69 9.50
CA LYS A 7 -3.26 2.21 9.48
C LYS A 7 -2.34 1.10 9.03
N ALA A 8 -1.50 1.39 8.06
CA ALA A 8 -0.59 0.38 7.50
C ALA A 8 0.75 1.00 7.12
N LEU A 9 1.81 0.28 7.40
CA LEU A 9 3.15 0.61 6.94
C LEU A 9 3.57 -0.45 5.94
N ILE A 10 3.85 -0.04 4.71
CA ILE A 10 4.23 -0.97 3.65
C ILE A 10 5.73 -0.91 3.44
N SER A 11 6.39 -2.07 3.53
CA SER A 11 7.83 -2.14 3.28
C SER A 11 8.07 -2.22 1.76
N HIS A 12 8.55 -1.13 1.17
CA HIS A 12 8.78 -1.04 -0.26
C HIS A 12 9.80 0.06 -0.54
N PRO A 13 10.74 -0.15 -1.49
CA PRO A 13 11.77 0.86 -1.78
C PRO A 13 11.25 2.14 -2.41
N MET A 14 10.17 2.07 -3.19
CA MET A 14 9.58 3.25 -3.86
C MET A 14 10.62 4.04 -4.66
N ASP A 15 11.41 3.35 -5.49
CA ASP A 15 12.44 3.98 -6.31
C ASP A 15 11.83 4.74 -7.48
N THR A 16 12.33 5.96 -7.71
CA THR A 16 11.76 6.85 -8.73
C THR A 16 12.29 6.59 -10.14
N GLY A 17 13.42 5.90 -10.25
CA GLY A 17 14.14 5.77 -11.53
C GLY A 17 15.08 6.93 -11.80
N LEU A 18 15.14 7.92 -10.91
CA LEU A 18 15.98 9.10 -11.08
C LEU A 18 17.27 9.05 -10.27
N VAL A 19 17.41 8.01 -9.42
CA VAL A 19 18.58 7.87 -8.55
C VAL A 19 19.56 6.90 -9.17
N LYS A 20 20.85 7.21 -9.06
CA LYS A 20 21.92 6.33 -9.55
C LYS A 20 22.51 5.52 -8.41
N ASP A 21 22.88 4.27 -8.71
CA ASP A 21 23.60 3.43 -7.78
C ASP A 21 25.01 3.97 -7.58
N LYS A 22 25.39 4.20 -6.34
CA LYS A 22 26.71 4.77 -6.02
C LYS A 22 27.87 3.85 -6.39
N LYS A 23 27.63 2.54 -6.40
CA LYS A 23 28.68 1.55 -6.69
C LYS A 23 28.93 1.36 -8.17
N THR A 24 27.88 1.38 -8.99
CA THR A 24 27.99 1.08 -10.41
C THR A 24 27.82 2.32 -11.29
N GLY A 25 27.27 3.40 -10.75
CA GLY A 25 26.96 4.61 -11.51
C GLY A 25 25.78 4.45 -12.44
N LYS A 26 25.13 3.31 -12.44
CA LYS A 26 23.96 3.05 -13.28
C LYS A 26 22.69 3.49 -12.59
N PRO A 27 21.68 3.95 -13.36
CA PRO A 27 20.39 4.31 -12.76
C PRO A 27 19.76 3.13 -12.07
N ILE A 28 19.19 3.34 -10.89
CA ILE A 28 18.38 2.35 -10.21
C ILE A 28 17.02 2.34 -10.91
N PRO A 29 16.56 1.20 -11.44
CA PRO A 29 15.27 1.15 -12.13
C PRO A 29 14.13 1.59 -11.23
N ALA A 30 13.13 2.24 -11.82
CA ALA A 30 11.94 2.63 -11.07
C ALA A 30 11.26 1.40 -10.48
N HIS A 31 10.96 1.46 -9.19
CA HIS A 31 10.31 0.37 -8.48
C HIS A 31 9.38 0.98 -7.43
N PHE A 32 8.11 1.06 -7.76
CA PHE A 32 7.14 1.75 -6.89
C PHE A 32 5.79 1.05 -6.95
N ILE A 33 5.03 1.22 -5.88
CA ILE A 33 3.66 0.71 -5.80
C ILE A 33 2.77 1.57 -6.68
N GLN A 34 1.99 0.93 -7.55
CA GLN A 34 1.07 1.61 -8.45
C GLN A 34 -0.35 1.67 -7.91
N GLU A 35 -0.78 0.63 -7.20
CA GLU A 35 -2.14 0.56 -6.72
C GLU A 35 -2.19 -0.10 -5.35
N VAL A 36 -3.02 0.47 -4.48
CA VAL A 36 -3.32 -0.10 -3.17
C VAL A 36 -4.83 -0.25 -3.07
N VAL A 37 -5.28 -1.44 -2.69
CA VAL A 37 -6.70 -1.75 -2.54
C VAL A 37 -6.96 -2.26 -1.13
N CYS A 38 -7.97 -1.71 -0.47
CA CYS A 38 -8.40 -2.20 0.83
C CYS A 38 -9.82 -2.74 0.74
N LYS A 39 -10.03 -3.92 1.28
CA LYS A 39 -11.33 -4.57 1.29
C LYS A 39 -11.78 -4.85 2.72
N HIS A 40 -13.06 -4.67 2.95
CA HIS A 40 -13.75 -5.10 4.18
C HIS A 40 -14.60 -6.31 3.81
N GLY A 41 -14.12 -7.51 4.15
CA GLY A 41 -14.69 -8.74 3.63
C GLY A 41 -14.54 -8.78 2.11
N ASP A 42 -15.65 -8.88 1.40
CA ASP A 42 -15.65 -8.92 -0.07
C ASP A 42 -15.85 -7.54 -0.70
N LYS A 43 -16.02 -6.50 0.12
CA LYS A 43 -16.32 -5.15 -0.37
C LYS A 43 -15.07 -4.29 -0.41
N THR A 44 -14.78 -3.71 -1.58
CA THR A 44 -13.70 -2.74 -1.71
C THR A 44 -14.12 -1.43 -1.06
N VAL A 45 -13.36 -1.00 -0.06
CA VAL A 45 -13.66 0.25 0.67
C VAL A 45 -12.72 1.38 0.32
N MET A 46 -11.58 1.07 -0.32
CA MET A 46 -10.63 2.09 -0.74
C MET A 46 -9.75 1.55 -1.86
N THR A 47 -9.51 2.39 -2.87
CA THR A 47 -8.53 2.13 -3.91
C THR A 47 -7.70 3.40 -4.07
N ALA A 48 -6.38 3.27 -4.00
CA ALA A 48 -5.47 4.39 -4.17
C ALA A 48 -4.52 4.12 -5.32
N GLN A 49 -4.32 5.12 -6.17
CA GLN A 49 -3.34 5.07 -7.26
C GLN A 49 -2.09 5.82 -6.80
N TRP A 50 -0.97 5.12 -6.74
CA TRP A 50 0.29 5.69 -6.28
C TRP A 50 1.27 5.78 -7.44
N GLY A 51 2.30 6.59 -7.27
CA GLY A 51 3.35 6.77 -8.25
C GLY A 51 4.71 6.90 -7.58
N ALA A 52 5.72 7.19 -8.38
CA ALA A 52 7.11 7.23 -7.91
C ALA A 52 7.38 8.35 -6.90
N ALA A 53 6.44 9.29 -6.72
CA ALA A 53 6.62 10.38 -5.75
C ALA A 53 6.34 9.98 -4.30
N ILE A 54 5.82 8.77 -4.08
CA ILE A 54 5.56 8.27 -2.72
C ILE A 54 6.89 7.89 -2.07
N SER A 55 7.06 8.26 -0.81
CA SER A 55 8.28 7.98 -0.06
C SER A 55 8.49 6.49 0.20
N LYS A 56 9.73 6.12 0.45
CA LYS A 56 10.10 4.76 0.80
C LYS A 56 9.35 4.28 2.05
N ASN A 57 8.95 3.02 2.05
CA ASN A 57 8.19 2.38 3.13
C ASN A 57 6.97 3.24 3.51
N PRO A 58 6.06 3.45 2.55
CA PRO A 58 4.96 4.40 2.75
C PRO A 58 4.01 3.97 3.86
N TYR A 59 3.51 4.97 4.57
CA TYR A 59 2.52 4.78 5.62
C TYR A 59 1.15 5.17 5.08
N LEU A 60 0.19 4.29 5.24
CA LEU A 60 -1.18 4.51 4.79
C LEU A 60 -2.11 4.60 6.01
N SER A 61 -2.94 5.63 6.04
CA SER A 61 -3.94 5.79 7.08
C SER A 61 -5.22 6.34 6.45
N PHE A 62 -6.35 5.69 6.73
CA PHE A 62 -7.64 6.17 6.25
C PHE A 62 -8.75 5.58 7.12
N LYS A 63 -9.95 6.14 6.95
CA LYS A 63 -11.13 5.70 7.68
C LYS A 63 -12.24 5.37 6.70
N PHE A 64 -13.07 4.40 7.05
CA PHE A 64 -14.29 4.12 6.30
C PHE A 64 -15.46 3.87 7.25
N LYS A 65 -16.65 4.10 6.75
CA LYS A 65 -17.87 3.84 7.53
C LYS A 65 -18.21 2.37 7.50
N GLY A 66 -18.57 1.84 8.66
CA GLY A 66 -18.95 0.45 8.79
C GLY A 66 -17.86 -0.36 9.47
N GLY A 67 -18.01 -1.65 9.44
CA GLY A 67 -17.08 -2.57 10.09
C GLY A 67 -17.48 -2.86 11.52
N ASN A 68 -17.36 -4.12 11.89
CA ASN A 68 -17.65 -4.59 13.23
C ASN A 68 -16.43 -5.31 13.78
N ALA A 69 -16.30 -5.33 15.11
CA ALA A 69 -15.24 -6.11 15.75
C ALA A 69 -15.29 -7.55 15.27
N GLY A 70 -14.16 -8.10 14.89
CA GLY A 70 -14.07 -9.46 14.37
C GLY A 70 -14.12 -9.56 12.85
N ASP A 71 -14.51 -8.49 12.15
CA ASP A 71 -14.53 -8.51 10.69
C ASP A 71 -13.10 -8.50 10.14
N THR A 72 -12.90 -9.10 8.98
CA THR A 72 -11.60 -9.13 8.32
C THR A 72 -11.46 -7.95 7.35
N VAL A 73 -10.33 -7.28 7.44
CA VAL A 73 -9.94 -6.23 6.50
C VAL A 73 -8.66 -6.66 5.82
N SER A 74 -8.62 -6.58 4.50
CA SER A 74 -7.42 -6.91 3.73
C SER A 74 -6.91 -5.70 2.98
N LEU A 75 -5.57 -5.59 2.92
CA LEU A 75 -4.89 -4.55 2.18
C LEU A 75 -3.96 -5.22 1.18
N SER A 76 -4.10 -4.89 -0.09
CA SER A 76 -3.25 -5.46 -1.13
C SER A 76 -2.67 -4.34 -1.98
N TRP A 77 -1.49 -4.60 -2.57
CA TRP A 77 -0.84 -3.64 -3.45
C TRP A 77 -0.15 -4.36 -4.60
N THR A 78 0.02 -3.62 -5.71
CA THR A 78 0.80 -4.08 -6.86
C THR A 78 1.77 -2.99 -7.25
N ASP A 79 2.96 -3.38 -7.69
CA ASP A 79 3.97 -2.43 -8.11
C ASP A 79 4.22 -2.49 -9.62
N ASN A 80 5.07 -1.59 -10.12
CA ASN A 80 5.34 -1.47 -11.56
C ASN A 80 6.15 -2.64 -12.12
N LYS A 81 6.72 -3.50 -11.27
CA LYS A 81 7.46 -4.67 -11.70
C LYS A 81 6.61 -5.94 -11.70
N GLY A 82 5.32 -5.82 -11.39
CA GLY A 82 4.42 -6.95 -11.33
C GLY A 82 4.42 -7.69 -10.01
N ASN A 83 5.12 -7.19 -9.00
CA ASN A 83 5.08 -7.76 -7.66
C ASN A 83 3.81 -7.31 -6.94
N SER A 84 3.29 -8.18 -6.09
CA SER A 84 2.13 -7.85 -5.29
C SER A 84 2.23 -8.53 -3.93
N ASP A 85 1.53 -8.00 -2.96
CA ASP A 85 1.45 -8.59 -1.64
C ASP A 85 0.15 -8.15 -0.99
N SER A 86 -0.22 -8.82 0.07
CA SER A 86 -1.44 -8.49 0.80
C SER A 86 -1.27 -8.78 2.28
N LEU A 87 -2.00 -8.01 3.07
CA LEU A 87 -2.05 -8.17 4.52
C LEU A 87 -3.50 -8.27 4.94
N GLU A 88 -3.77 -9.11 5.92
CA GLU A 88 -5.10 -9.22 6.49
C GLU A 88 -5.03 -8.89 7.97
N SER A 89 -6.07 -8.25 8.46
CA SER A 89 -6.18 -7.91 9.86
C SER A 89 -7.64 -7.98 10.28
N THR A 90 -7.84 -8.15 11.57
CA THR A 90 -9.17 -8.21 12.14
C THR A 90 -9.48 -6.89 12.84
N ILE A 91 -10.71 -6.40 12.67
CA ILE A 91 -11.15 -5.19 13.36
C ILE A 91 -11.28 -5.50 14.85
N LYS A 92 -10.67 -4.65 15.64
CA LYS A 92 -10.69 -4.81 17.10
C LYS A 92 -11.88 -4.16 17.77
#